data_df8f5094e747993256470da046a16397
#
_entry.id   df8f5094e747993256470da046a16397
#
_cell.length_a   1.000
_cell.length_b   1.000
_cell.length_c   1.000
_cell.angle_alpha   90.00
_cell.angle_beta   90.00
_cell.angle_gamma   90.00
#
_symmetry.space_group_name_H-M   'P 1'
#
loop_
_entity.id
_entity.type
_entity.pdbx_description
1 polymer ?
#
loop_
_entity_poly.entity_id
_entity_poly.type
_entity_poly.pdbx_seq_one_letter_code
_entity_poly.pdbx_strand_id
1 'polypeptide(L)'
;MRRPFALLSAALLLGALAAPAASAAGGDEGFTIKDPRITESSGLAASRLHPGVFWTHNDSDDGPYLYAVDGATGRTLATLTLKGIGSPRDVEAISIGPDNRIYVGDIGDNFGGRWPYVWIYELPEPKQLKDATVRATQYVVKYADGPRDAESLVVHPKTGRVYIVDKNEDGGHLYEGPAHLTASGANIFRPVATVDLWATDAALSPDGERLAVRGYFGGILYDFHGGRIQRVEQLDVPFQRQGESVTYSADGTKLLYGSEGAGSDVEAEDAPGGGGSGGGGKPSGAQGGSGSGGSDDGGSGDGVRNGALAVAVVCAALFGARRLFRRS
;
A
#
# COMPACT_ATOMS: atom_id res chain seq x y z
N MET A 1 74.28 -45.85 -6.90
CA MET A 1 73.65 -45.01 -5.87
C MET A 1 72.51 -44.26 -6.49
N ARG A 2 71.26 -44.66 -6.26
CA ARG A 2 70.05 -44.04 -6.75
C ARG A 2 69.30 -43.45 -5.57
N ARG A 3 69.06 -42.12 -5.60
CA ARG A 3 68.28 -41.38 -4.60
C ARG A 3 66.80 -41.34 -5.08
N PRO A 4 65.83 -41.57 -4.23
CA PRO A 4 64.40 -41.39 -4.60
C PRO A 4 64.01 -39.93 -4.34
N PHE A 5 63.28 -39.34 -5.31
CA PHE A 5 62.60 -38.05 -5.17
C PHE A 5 61.28 -38.28 -4.43
N ALA A 6 61.08 -37.59 -3.35
CA ALA A 6 59.82 -37.51 -2.63
C ALA A 6 58.97 -36.39 -3.25
N LEU A 7 57.81 -36.71 -3.83
CA LEU A 7 56.78 -35.78 -4.27
C LEU A 7 55.89 -35.42 -3.08
N LEU A 8 55.97 -34.17 -2.65
CA LEU A 8 55.05 -33.56 -1.68
C LEU A 8 53.81 -33.07 -2.43
N SER A 9 52.68 -33.75 -2.24
CA SER A 9 51.38 -33.28 -2.76
C SER A 9 50.76 -32.36 -1.72
N ALA A 10 50.73 -31.07 -2.02
CA ALA A 10 49.98 -30.06 -1.24
C ALA A 10 48.51 -30.06 -1.67
N ALA A 11 47.63 -30.56 -0.80
CA ALA A 11 46.19 -30.44 -0.97
C ALA A 11 45.70 -29.05 -0.54
N LEU A 12 45.34 -28.20 -1.50
CA LEU A 12 44.63 -26.96 -1.21
C LEU A 12 43.15 -27.27 -0.88
N LEU A 13 42.80 -27.15 0.39
CA LEU A 13 41.41 -27.09 0.84
C LEU A 13 40.85 -25.69 0.52
N LEU A 14 40.06 -25.54 -0.56
CA LEU A 14 39.20 -24.39 -0.75
C LEU A 14 38.05 -24.49 0.24
N GLY A 15 38.12 -23.78 1.36
CA GLY A 15 36.98 -23.50 2.21
C GLY A 15 36.04 -22.52 1.53
N ALA A 16 34.90 -23.01 1.03
CA ALA A 16 33.79 -22.15 0.62
C ALA A 16 33.24 -21.47 1.90
N LEU A 17 33.58 -20.20 2.10
CA LEU A 17 32.88 -19.35 3.04
C LEU A 17 31.47 -19.11 2.48
N ALA A 18 30.50 -19.91 2.96
CA ALA A 18 29.09 -19.58 2.80
C ALA A 18 28.88 -18.26 3.58
N ALA A 19 28.71 -17.14 2.86
CA ALA A 19 28.20 -15.92 3.45
C ALA A 19 26.81 -16.26 4.04
N PRO A 20 26.54 -15.91 5.31
CA PRO A 20 25.18 -16.04 5.82
C PRO A 20 24.26 -15.24 4.91
N ALA A 21 23.23 -15.86 4.37
CA ALA A 21 22.12 -15.14 3.77
C ALA A 21 21.59 -14.21 4.86
N ALA A 22 21.75 -12.90 4.65
CA ALA A 22 21.13 -11.91 5.51
C ALA A 22 19.64 -12.19 5.46
N SER A 23 19.10 -12.67 6.56
CA SER A 23 17.67 -12.84 6.76
C SER A 23 17.08 -11.43 6.70
N ALA A 24 16.40 -11.09 5.64
CA ALA A 24 15.63 -9.85 5.48
C ALA A 24 14.33 -9.93 6.32
N ALA A 25 14.43 -10.30 7.58
CA ALA A 25 13.33 -10.58 8.48
C ALA A 25 13.14 -9.44 9.50
N GLY A 26 13.10 -8.19 9.08
CA GLY A 26 12.96 -7.07 10.02
C GLY A 26 11.96 -5.99 9.61
N GLY A 27 11.53 -5.96 8.34
CA GLY A 27 10.63 -4.92 7.86
C GLY A 27 9.14 -5.29 7.90
N ASP A 28 8.82 -6.57 8.06
CA ASP A 28 7.44 -7.06 8.02
C ASP A 28 6.76 -7.09 9.41
N GLU A 29 7.43 -6.60 10.46
CA GLU A 29 6.91 -6.52 11.83
C GLU A 29 6.35 -5.13 12.18
N GLY A 30 6.32 -4.20 11.21
CA GLY A 30 5.97 -2.80 11.44
C GLY A 30 7.16 -1.92 11.82
N PHE A 31 7.02 -0.61 11.61
CA PHE A 31 8.09 0.36 11.87
C PHE A 31 7.52 1.78 12.01
N THR A 32 8.32 2.70 12.58
CA THR A 32 8.00 4.13 12.60
C THR A 32 8.83 4.87 11.55
N ILE A 33 8.22 5.66 10.70
CA ILE A 33 8.89 6.52 9.71
C ILE A 33 9.62 7.64 10.45
N LYS A 34 10.95 7.73 10.29
CA LYS A 34 11.80 8.66 11.05
C LYS A 34 12.26 9.90 10.28
N ASP A 35 12.00 9.94 8.99
CA ASP A 35 12.38 11.08 8.15
C ASP A 35 11.43 12.26 8.40
N PRO A 36 11.93 13.41 8.91
CA PRO A 36 11.09 14.56 9.20
C PRO A 36 10.51 15.25 7.96
N ARG A 37 10.96 14.87 6.76
CA ARG A 37 10.40 15.34 5.48
C ARG A 37 9.11 14.62 5.12
N ILE A 38 8.89 13.43 5.67
CA ILE A 38 7.68 12.63 5.45
C ILE A 38 6.68 13.00 6.54
N THR A 39 5.76 13.89 6.21
CA THR A 39 4.77 14.45 7.13
C THR A 39 3.34 14.08 6.77
N GLU A 40 3.12 13.60 5.55
CA GLU A 40 1.81 13.29 4.97
C GLU A 40 1.92 12.01 4.11
N SER A 41 2.45 10.90 4.73
CA SER A 41 2.58 9.62 4.05
C SER A 41 1.19 9.06 3.73
N SER A 42 0.78 9.16 2.46
CA SER A 42 -0.54 8.72 1.99
C SER A 42 -0.52 7.32 1.38
N GLY A 43 0.53 6.95 0.64
CA GLY A 43 0.67 5.63 0.03
C GLY A 43 1.88 4.84 0.53
N LEU A 44 1.80 3.51 0.51
CA LEU A 44 2.89 2.60 0.88
C LEU A 44 2.97 1.43 -0.10
N ALA A 45 4.18 1.10 -0.59
CA ALA A 45 4.40 -0.06 -1.45
C ALA A 45 5.67 -0.82 -1.06
N ALA A 46 5.54 -2.11 -0.76
CA ALA A 46 6.68 -2.97 -0.48
C ALA A 46 7.51 -3.18 -1.76
N SER A 47 8.81 -2.88 -1.68
CA SER A 47 9.75 -3.12 -2.77
C SER A 47 9.90 -4.61 -3.05
N ARG A 48 9.89 -4.98 -4.35
CA ARG A 48 10.21 -6.34 -4.76
C ARG A 48 11.69 -6.51 -5.11
N LEU A 49 12.36 -5.42 -5.45
CA LEU A 49 13.78 -5.41 -5.80
C LEU A 49 14.68 -5.34 -4.56
N HIS A 50 14.20 -4.69 -3.49
CA HIS A 50 14.92 -4.46 -2.25
C HIS A 50 14.11 -4.99 -1.06
N PRO A 51 14.30 -6.25 -0.65
CA PRO A 51 13.56 -6.83 0.47
C PRO A 51 13.67 -6.00 1.74
N GLY A 52 12.55 -5.79 2.44
CA GLY A 52 12.46 -4.99 3.65
C GLY A 52 12.47 -3.46 3.42
N VAL A 53 12.37 -3.01 2.17
CA VAL A 53 12.25 -1.59 1.82
C VAL A 53 10.83 -1.28 1.37
N PHE A 54 10.33 -0.12 1.78
CA PHE A 54 9.01 0.40 1.40
C PHE A 54 9.15 1.74 0.72
N TRP A 55 8.41 1.93 -0.36
CA TRP A 55 8.27 3.21 -1.04
C TRP A 55 7.06 3.97 -0.52
N THR A 56 7.25 5.26 -0.27
CA THR A 56 6.18 6.19 0.12
C THR A 56 6.41 7.57 -0.48
N HIS A 57 5.44 8.45 -0.33
CA HIS A 57 5.42 9.84 -0.76
C HIS A 57 4.63 10.66 0.26
N ASN A 58 4.69 11.97 0.17
CA ASN A 58 3.70 12.85 0.81
C ASN A 58 2.51 13.07 -0.12
N ASP A 59 1.36 13.35 0.43
CA ASP A 59 0.12 13.69 -0.27
C ASP A 59 0.30 14.96 -1.13
N SER A 60 0.01 16.09 -0.60
CA SER A 60 0.01 17.37 -1.32
C SER A 60 1.09 18.31 -0.78
N ASP A 61 1.30 19.43 -1.50
CA ASP A 61 2.23 20.50 -1.13
C ASP A 61 3.70 20.09 -0.98
N ASP A 62 4.07 18.87 -1.38
CA ASP A 62 5.45 18.40 -1.51
C ASP A 62 5.92 18.49 -2.96
N GLY A 63 7.21 18.31 -3.16
CA GLY A 63 7.79 18.18 -4.50
C GLY A 63 7.51 16.80 -5.11
N PRO A 64 8.01 16.55 -6.32
CA PRO A 64 7.89 15.27 -7.00
C PRO A 64 8.84 14.23 -6.38
N TYR A 65 8.65 13.91 -5.10
CA TYR A 65 9.56 13.05 -4.34
C TYR A 65 8.93 11.70 -4.03
N LEU A 66 9.80 10.64 -4.07
CA LEU A 66 9.51 9.34 -3.49
C LEU A 66 10.61 8.99 -2.51
N TYR A 67 10.24 8.37 -1.42
CA TYR A 67 11.14 7.99 -0.33
C TYR A 67 11.20 6.47 -0.20
N ALA A 68 12.41 5.90 -0.27
CA ALA A 68 12.66 4.50 0.07
C ALA A 68 12.96 4.41 1.57
N VAL A 69 12.08 3.78 2.33
CA VAL A 69 12.18 3.64 3.78
C VAL A 69 12.58 2.20 4.13
N ASP A 70 13.56 2.05 4.98
CA ASP A 70 13.98 0.76 5.55
C ASP A 70 12.98 0.34 6.64
N GLY A 71 12.28 -0.75 6.42
CA GLY A 71 11.28 -1.29 7.34
C GLY A 71 11.86 -1.77 8.68
N ALA A 72 13.14 -2.11 8.75
CA ALA A 72 13.77 -2.52 10.01
C ALA A 72 14.10 -1.32 10.91
N THR A 73 14.38 -0.15 10.33
CA THR A 73 14.87 1.02 11.08
C THR A 73 13.99 2.24 10.97
N GLY A 74 13.08 2.30 9.99
CA GLY A 74 12.25 3.46 9.66
C GLY A 74 13.03 4.62 9.04
N ARG A 75 14.29 4.42 8.61
CA ARG A 75 15.14 5.47 8.03
C ARG A 75 15.00 5.50 6.52
N THR A 76 15.02 6.69 5.94
CA THR A 76 15.09 6.85 4.49
C THR A 76 16.47 6.44 3.98
N LEU A 77 16.48 5.52 3.02
CA LEU A 77 17.68 5.01 2.35
C LEU A 77 17.97 5.77 1.05
N ALA A 78 16.94 6.29 0.41
CA ALA A 78 17.04 7.05 -0.83
C ALA A 78 15.84 7.97 -1.01
N THR A 79 16.07 9.11 -1.65
CA THR A 79 15.02 10.02 -2.12
C THR A 79 15.13 10.13 -3.65
N LEU A 80 14.04 9.85 -4.34
CA LEU A 80 13.94 10.06 -5.78
C LEU A 80 13.24 11.37 -6.08
N THR A 81 13.83 12.19 -6.93
CA THR A 81 13.16 13.35 -7.53
C THR A 81 12.68 12.96 -8.92
N LEU A 82 11.37 13.00 -9.15
CA LEU A 82 10.79 12.68 -10.45
C LEU A 82 10.99 13.84 -11.41
N LYS A 83 11.32 13.53 -12.67
CA LYS A 83 11.38 14.49 -13.78
C LYS A 83 10.63 13.98 -14.99
N GLY A 84 10.21 14.89 -15.87
CA GLY A 84 9.43 14.57 -17.08
C GLY A 84 7.94 14.47 -16.80
N ILE A 85 7.52 14.96 -15.64
CA ILE A 85 6.14 15.14 -15.20
C ILE A 85 5.88 16.62 -14.93
N GLY A 86 4.61 17.02 -14.82
CA GLY A 86 4.22 18.34 -14.33
C GLY A 86 4.47 18.49 -12.83
N SER A 87 3.95 19.57 -12.24
CA SER A 87 3.88 19.69 -10.77
C SER A 87 2.80 18.74 -10.24
N PRO A 88 3.13 17.84 -9.32
CA PRO A 88 2.11 17.02 -8.65
C PRO A 88 1.07 17.91 -7.96
N ARG A 89 -0.16 17.43 -7.88
CA ARG A 89 -1.28 18.17 -7.30
C ARG A 89 -1.77 17.56 -5.99
N ASP A 90 -2.06 16.26 -6.04
CA ASP A 90 -2.72 15.52 -4.97
C ASP A 90 -2.32 14.04 -5.11
N VAL A 91 -1.11 13.71 -4.60
CA VAL A 91 -0.51 12.38 -4.76
C VAL A 91 -1.00 11.49 -3.63
N GLU A 92 -1.79 10.47 -3.95
CA GLU A 92 -2.51 9.68 -2.95
C GLU A 92 -2.09 8.21 -2.91
N ALA A 93 -1.45 7.71 -3.95
CA ALA A 93 -1.21 6.28 -4.03
C ALA A 93 0.12 5.91 -4.68
N ILE A 94 0.65 4.77 -4.27
CA ILE A 94 1.83 4.16 -4.86
C ILE A 94 1.65 2.63 -4.96
N SER A 95 2.07 2.04 -6.08
CA SER A 95 1.99 0.60 -6.31
C SER A 95 3.19 0.10 -7.10
N ILE A 96 3.56 -1.19 -6.94
CA ILE A 96 4.61 -1.80 -7.72
C ILE A 96 4.03 -2.86 -8.65
N GLY A 97 4.19 -2.63 -9.94
CA GLY A 97 3.76 -3.51 -11.01
C GLY A 97 4.79 -4.57 -11.38
N PRO A 98 4.57 -5.31 -12.49
CA PRO A 98 5.55 -6.23 -13.04
C PRO A 98 6.83 -5.50 -13.43
N ASP A 99 7.94 -6.25 -13.55
CA ASP A 99 9.27 -5.73 -13.91
C ASP A 99 9.80 -4.65 -12.93
N ASN A 100 9.33 -4.68 -11.67
CA ASN A 100 9.70 -3.71 -10.63
C ASN A 100 9.51 -2.26 -11.10
N ARG A 101 8.35 -1.97 -11.67
CA ARG A 101 7.97 -0.60 -12.03
C ARG A 101 7.12 0.01 -10.94
N ILE A 102 7.50 1.19 -10.52
CA ILE A 102 6.75 2.00 -9.55
C ILE A 102 5.71 2.81 -10.31
N TYR A 103 4.47 2.79 -9.82
CA TYR A 103 3.37 3.61 -10.29
C TYR A 103 2.91 4.51 -9.15
N VAL A 104 2.79 5.80 -9.43
CA VAL A 104 2.37 6.81 -8.45
C VAL A 104 1.09 7.46 -8.94
N GLY A 105 0.10 7.50 -8.11
CA GLY A 105 -1.22 8.07 -8.42
C GLY A 105 -1.32 9.51 -7.91
N ASP A 106 -1.25 10.49 -8.80
CA ASP A 106 -1.65 11.88 -8.57
C ASP A 106 -3.13 11.98 -8.96
N ILE A 107 -3.98 11.39 -8.10
CA ILE A 107 -5.36 11.02 -8.39
C ILE A 107 -6.38 11.60 -7.42
N GLY A 108 -5.94 12.22 -6.33
CA GLY A 108 -6.79 12.94 -5.40
C GLY A 108 -7.45 14.14 -6.05
N ASP A 109 -8.64 14.49 -5.58
CA ASP A 109 -9.36 15.72 -5.93
C ASP A 109 -10.30 16.10 -4.77
N ASN A 110 -9.72 16.59 -3.68
CA ASN A 110 -10.41 16.98 -2.45
C ASN A 110 -11.51 18.05 -2.63
N PHE A 111 -11.75 18.48 -3.86
CA PHE A 111 -12.86 19.37 -4.22
C PHE A 111 -14.13 18.60 -4.70
N GLY A 112 -14.19 17.29 -4.44
CA GLY A 112 -15.29 16.43 -4.79
C GLY A 112 -15.32 16.05 -6.27
N GLY A 113 -14.16 15.80 -6.86
CA GLY A 113 -14.02 15.36 -8.23
C GLY A 113 -14.33 16.48 -9.24
N ARG A 114 -13.52 17.53 -9.29
CA ARG A 114 -13.67 18.65 -10.24
C ARG A 114 -12.70 18.63 -11.39
N TRP A 115 -11.57 17.93 -11.23
CA TRP A 115 -10.55 17.91 -12.26
C TRP A 115 -10.98 16.99 -13.41
N PRO A 116 -10.95 17.50 -14.65
CA PRO A 116 -11.38 16.71 -15.81
C PRO A 116 -10.43 15.56 -16.13
N TYR A 117 -9.28 15.49 -15.49
CA TYR A 117 -8.30 14.42 -15.57
C TYR A 117 -7.35 14.47 -14.37
N VAL A 118 -6.79 13.32 -14.06
CA VAL A 118 -5.76 13.08 -13.05
C VAL A 118 -4.57 12.40 -13.72
N TRP A 119 -3.51 12.07 -12.97
CA TRP A 119 -2.29 11.52 -13.55
C TRP A 119 -1.83 10.25 -12.84
N ILE A 120 -1.15 9.41 -13.60
CA ILE A 120 -0.32 8.33 -13.08
C ILE A 120 1.10 8.57 -13.58
N TYR A 121 2.07 8.43 -12.69
CA TYR A 121 3.49 8.50 -13.02
C TYR A 121 4.10 7.10 -12.93
N GLU A 122 4.85 6.69 -13.95
CA GLU A 122 5.49 5.38 -14.00
C GLU A 122 7.00 5.54 -14.18
N LEU A 123 7.78 4.83 -13.36
CA LEU A 123 9.24 4.82 -13.41
C LEU A 123 9.79 3.42 -13.07
N PRO A 124 11.00 3.07 -13.56
CA PRO A 124 11.66 1.85 -13.09
C PRO A 124 12.11 2.03 -11.64
N GLU A 125 11.94 1.01 -10.81
CA GLU A 125 12.55 0.97 -9.49
C GLU A 125 14.08 0.97 -9.62
N PRO A 126 14.81 1.84 -8.89
CA PRO A 126 16.26 1.93 -9.00
C PRO A 126 16.94 0.65 -8.50
N LYS A 127 17.95 0.17 -9.24
CA LYS A 127 18.76 -0.98 -8.80
C LYS A 127 19.64 -0.69 -7.58
N GLN A 128 19.89 0.57 -7.28
CA GLN A 128 20.68 1.03 -6.12
C GLN A 128 19.88 2.10 -5.39
N LEU A 129 19.76 1.93 -4.08
CA LEU A 129 19.11 2.91 -3.20
C LEU A 129 20.09 4.04 -2.90
N LYS A 130 19.92 5.14 -3.60
CA LYS A 130 20.63 6.42 -3.41
C LYS A 130 19.78 7.56 -3.94
N ASP A 131 20.00 8.75 -3.43
CA ASP A 131 19.34 9.95 -3.94
C ASP A 131 19.63 10.13 -5.41
N ALA A 132 18.57 10.33 -6.20
CA ALA A 132 18.66 10.43 -7.65
C ALA A 132 17.50 11.21 -8.26
N THR A 133 17.74 11.84 -9.41
CA THR A 133 16.68 12.35 -10.27
C THR A 133 16.36 11.32 -11.34
N VAL A 134 15.13 10.81 -11.34
CA VAL A 134 14.68 9.73 -12.22
C VAL A 134 13.60 10.24 -13.17
N ARG A 135 13.70 9.84 -14.45
CA ARG A 135 12.65 10.17 -15.41
C ARG A 135 11.45 9.27 -15.19
N ALA A 136 10.28 9.88 -15.01
CA ALA A 136 9.00 9.21 -15.02
C ALA A 136 8.23 9.48 -16.32
N THR A 137 7.36 8.56 -16.67
CA THR A 137 6.37 8.73 -17.76
C THR A 137 5.04 9.15 -17.10
N GLN A 138 4.46 10.24 -17.59
CA GLN A 138 3.17 10.73 -17.11
C GLN A 138 2.06 10.24 -18.03
N TYR A 139 1.02 9.65 -17.44
CA TYR A 139 -0.20 9.21 -18.09
C TYR A 139 -1.38 10.06 -17.66
N VAL A 140 -2.15 10.56 -18.62
CA VAL A 140 -3.41 11.25 -18.35
C VAL A 140 -4.50 10.21 -18.14
N VAL A 141 -5.21 10.32 -17.04
CA VAL A 141 -6.33 9.44 -16.66
C VAL A 141 -7.63 10.23 -16.67
N LYS A 142 -8.68 9.60 -17.21
CA LYS A 142 -10.07 10.09 -17.13
C LYS A 142 -10.98 8.96 -16.72
N TYR A 143 -11.93 9.25 -15.87
CA TYR A 143 -13.00 8.32 -15.54
C TYR A 143 -14.13 8.42 -16.57
N ALA A 144 -14.71 7.28 -16.96
CA ALA A 144 -15.71 7.21 -18.03
C ALA A 144 -17.03 7.87 -17.64
N ASP A 145 -17.30 7.99 -16.36
CA ASP A 145 -18.54 8.49 -15.76
C ASP A 145 -18.35 9.85 -15.03
N GLY A 146 -17.26 10.55 -15.31
CA GLY A 146 -16.98 11.89 -14.81
C GLY A 146 -15.87 11.98 -13.76
N PRO A 147 -15.43 13.20 -13.41
CA PRO A 147 -14.37 13.43 -12.45
C PRO A 147 -14.65 12.81 -11.09
N ARG A 148 -13.56 12.39 -10.39
CA ARG A 148 -13.64 11.72 -9.10
C ARG A 148 -12.46 12.08 -8.22
N ASP A 149 -12.72 12.05 -6.93
CA ASP A 149 -11.68 11.93 -5.92
C ASP A 149 -11.31 10.46 -5.73
N ALA A 150 -10.02 10.13 -5.66
CA ALA A 150 -9.56 8.76 -5.51
C ALA A 150 -8.24 8.73 -4.72
N GLU A 151 -8.09 7.73 -3.86
CA GLU A 151 -6.91 7.58 -3.01
C GLU A 151 -6.21 6.23 -3.14
N SER A 152 -6.72 5.34 -3.98
CA SER A 152 -6.15 4.00 -4.11
C SER A 152 -5.78 3.69 -5.56
N LEU A 153 -4.55 3.24 -5.77
CA LEU A 153 -4.06 2.77 -7.07
C LEU A 153 -3.38 1.43 -6.91
N VAL A 154 -3.87 0.42 -7.63
CA VAL A 154 -3.27 -0.91 -7.62
C VAL A 154 -2.88 -1.35 -9.02
N VAL A 155 -1.70 -1.95 -9.14
CA VAL A 155 -1.21 -2.52 -10.39
C VAL A 155 -1.15 -4.03 -10.26
N HIS A 156 -1.86 -4.72 -11.14
CA HIS A 156 -1.90 -6.19 -11.09
C HIS A 156 -0.50 -6.78 -11.33
N PRO A 157 0.01 -7.59 -10.39
CA PRO A 157 1.42 -8.00 -10.36
C PRO A 157 1.88 -8.87 -11.53
N LYS A 158 0.94 -9.52 -12.24
CA LYS A 158 1.23 -10.40 -13.39
C LYS A 158 0.93 -9.73 -14.73
N THR A 159 -0.14 -8.91 -14.80
CA THR A 159 -0.62 -8.36 -16.08
C THR A 159 -0.23 -6.90 -16.31
N GLY A 160 0.15 -6.18 -15.25
CA GLY A 160 0.43 -4.74 -15.29
C GLY A 160 -0.82 -3.87 -15.49
N ARG A 161 -2.03 -4.47 -15.47
CA ARG A 161 -3.26 -3.69 -15.56
C ARG A 161 -3.42 -2.84 -14.31
N VAL A 162 -3.78 -1.58 -14.52
CA VAL A 162 -3.94 -0.60 -13.44
C VAL A 162 -5.41 -0.46 -13.09
N TYR A 163 -5.69 -0.40 -11.79
CA TYR A 163 -7.00 -0.16 -11.22
C TYR A 163 -6.91 1.00 -10.23
N ILE A 164 -8.03 1.69 -10.03
CA ILE A 164 -8.18 2.79 -9.08
C ILE A 164 -9.46 2.54 -8.27
N VAL A 165 -9.41 2.77 -6.96
CA VAL A 165 -10.62 2.83 -6.12
C VAL A 165 -10.88 4.29 -5.78
N ASP A 166 -12.10 4.79 -6.08
CA ASP A 166 -12.47 6.16 -5.74
C ASP A 166 -12.79 6.30 -4.24
N LYS A 167 -12.61 7.51 -3.73
CA LYS A 167 -12.91 7.88 -2.34
C LYS A 167 -14.33 8.45 -2.28
N ASN A 168 -15.24 7.70 -1.71
CA ASN A 168 -16.62 8.11 -1.54
C ASN A 168 -17.18 7.63 -0.20
N GLU A 169 -17.76 8.54 0.59
CA GLU A 169 -18.31 8.25 1.93
C GLU A 169 -19.43 7.21 1.89
N ASP A 170 -20.24 7.21 0.83
CA ASP A 170 -21.35 6.28 0.64
C ASP A 170 -20.95 4.95 -0.01
N GLY A 171 -19.63 4.69 -0.12
CA GLY A 171 -19.05 3.56 -0.83
C GLY A 171 -18.54 3.94 -2.23
N GLY A 172 -17.41 3.38 -2.59
CA GLY A 172 -16.71 3.69 -3.84
C GLY A 172 -16.91 2.67 -4.94
N HIS A 173 -16.10 2.80 -5.97
CA HIS A 173 -16.06 1.90 -7.12
C HIS A 173 -14.61 1.52 -7.44
N LEU A 174 -14.43 0.30 -7.89
CA LEU A 174 -13.21 -0.14 -8.54
C LEU A 174 -13.28 0.22 -10.03
N TYR A 175 -12.34 1.03 -10.48
CA TYR A 175 -12.17 1.42 -11.87
C TYR A 175 -11.06 0.63 -12.53
N GLU A 176 -11.31 0.08 -13.70
CA GLU A 176 -10.34 -0.64 -14.51
C GLU A 176 -9.80 0.26 -15.63
N GLY A 177 -8.48 0.37 -15.72
CA GLY A 177 -7.78 1.05 -16.80
C GLY A 177 -7.71 0.22 -18.09
N PRO A 178 -7.21 0.78 -19.19
CA PRO A 178 -6.94 0.02 -20.42
C PRO A 178 -5.88 -1.07 -20.17
N ALA A 179 -5.80 -2.06 -21.08
CA ALA A 179 -4.84 -3.16 -20.96
C ALA A 179 -3.39 -2.67 -20.84
N HIS A 180 -3.07 -1.57 -21.51
CA HIS A 180 -1.80 -0.87 -21.42
C HIS A 180 -2.06 0.63 -21.38
N LEU A 181 -1.36 1.34 -20.50
CA LEU A 181 -1.40 2.80 -20.46
C LEU A 181 -0.68 3.39 -21.69
N THR A 182 -1.17 4.51 -22.18
CA THR A 182 -0.57 5.26 -23.27
C THR A 182 -0.25 6.69 -22.83
N ALA A 183 0.97 7.15 -23.17
CA ALA A 183 1.38 8.53 -22.91
C ALA A 183 0.90 9.52 -23.99
N SER A 184 0.38 9.03 -25.12
CA SER A 184 -0.05 9.86 -26.25
C SER A 184 -1.51 10.29 -26.20
N GLY A 185 -2.25 9.95 -25.16
CA GLY A 185 -3.68 10.27 -25.02
C GLY A 185 -4.21 10.02 -23.63
N ALA A 186 -5.51 10.20 -23.45
CA ALA A 186 -6.16 9.92 -22.19
C ALA A 186 -6.43 8.41 -22.04
N ASN A 187 -6.10 7.87 -20.89
CA ASN A 187 -6.43 6.51 -20.47
C ASN A 187 -7.81 6.55 -19.80
N ILE A 188 -8.77 5.86 -20.37
CA ILE A 188 -10.16 5.88 -19.85
C ILE A 188 -10.33 4.73 -18.86
N PHE A 189 -10.58 5.07 -17.61
CA PHE A 189 -10.88 4.14 -16.54
C PHE A 189 -12.40 3.96 -16.43
N ARG A 190 -12.86 2.72 -16.30
CA ARG A 190 -14.28 2.37 -16.27
C ARG A 190 -14.64 1.70 -14.95
N PRO A 191 -15.77 2.03 -14.31
CA PRO A 191 -16.21 1.31 -13.13
C PRO A 191 -16.54 -0.15 -13.50
N VAL A 192 -16.01 -1.09 -12.70
CA VAL A 192 -16.19 -2.54 -12.93
C VAL A 192 -16.81 -3.26 -11.73
N ALA A 193 -16.71 -2.67 -10.54
CA ALA A 193 -17.31 -3.20 -9.33
C ALA A 193 -17.57 -2.08 -8.31
N THR A 194 -18.47 -2.34 -7.36
CA THR A 194 -18.68 -1.48 -6.18
C THR A 194 -17.76 -1.91 -5.05
N VAL A 195 -17.26 -0.94 -4.27
CA VAL A 195 -16.48 -1.13 -3.05
C VAL A 195 -17.26 -0.51 -1.90
N ASP A 196 -17.75 -1.36 -1.00
CA ASP A 196 -18.62 -0.94 0.11
C ASP A 196 -17.80 -0.39 1.29
N LEU A 197 -16.95 0.59 0.99
CA LEU A 197 -16.05 1.23 1.94
C LEU A 197 -15.68 2.65 1.47
N TRP A 198 -15.56 3.58 2.40
CA TRP A 198 -14.88 4.85 2.18
C TRP A 198 -13.36 4.60 2.17
N ALA A 199 -12.84 4.30 0.97
CA ALA A 199 -11.48 3.83 0.80
C ALA A 199 -10.45 4.95 0.92
N THR A 200 -9.35 4.69 1.65
CA THR A 200 -8.15 5.53 1.70
C THR A 200 -6.97 4.89 0.97
N ASP A 201 -6.92 3.55 0.87
CA ASP A 201 -5.93 2.86 0.04
C ASP A 201 -6.36 1.42 -0.26
N ALA A 202 -5.68 0.80 -1.22
CA ALA A 202 -5.86 -0.60 -1.57
C ALA A 202 -4.56 -1.25 -2.05
N ALA A 203 -4.43 -2.55 -1.83
CA ALA A 203 -3.30 -3.33 -2.29
C ALA A 203 -3.72 -4.68 -2.87
N LEU A 204 -3.07 -5.11 -3.96
CA LEU A 204 -3.16 -6.48 -4.45
C LEU A 204 -2.10 -7.37 -3.81
N SER A 205 -2.50 -8.59 -3.46
CA SER A 205 -1.55 -9.62 -3.01
C SER A 205 -0.49 -9.90 -4.09
N PRO A 206 0.70 -10.42 -3.73
CA PRO A 206 1.76 -10.71 -4.69
C PRO A 206 1.37 -11.69 -5.80
N ASP A 207 0.40 -12.57 -5.56
CA ASP A 207 -0.17 -13.46 -6.57
C ASP A 207 -1.26 -12.79 -7.43
N GLY A 208 -1.77 -11.62 -7.02
CA GLY A 208 -2.82 -10.87 -7.71
C GLY A 208 -4.22 -11.44 -7.55
N GLU A 209 -4.45 -12.32 -6.58
CA GLU A 209 -5.73 -13.02 -6.39
C GLU A 209 -6.57 -12.44 -5.25
N ARG A 210 -5.99 -11.56 -4.43
CA ARG A 210 -6.65 -10.86 -3.32
C ARG A 210 -6.47 -9.36 -3.44
N LEU A 211 -7.54 -8.62 -3.13
CA LEU A 211 -7.53 -7.16 -3.01
C LEU A 211 -7.89 -6.79 -1.58
N ALA A 212 -6.95 -6.21 -0.85
CA ALA A 212 -7.21 -5.56 0.42
C ALA A 212 -7.55 -4.10 0.16
N VAL A 213 -8.68 -3.63 0.69
CA VAL A 213 -9.08 -2.22 0.65
C VAL A 213 -9.21 -1.75 2.09
N ARG A 214 -8.55 -0.65 2.44
CA ARG A 214 -8.70 -0.01 3.75
C ARG A 214 -9.44 1.31 3.65
N GLY A 215 -10.09 1.69 4.72
CA GLY A 215 -10.57 3.03 5.01
C GLY A 215 -10.04 3.48 6.37
N TYR A 216 -10.52 4.62 6.87
CA TYR A 216 -10.05 5.19 8.14
C TYR A 216 -10.29 4.25 9.35
N PHE A 217 -11.37 3.50 9.36
CA PHE A 217 -11.82 2.74 10.54
C PHE A 217 -12.09 1.25 10.26
N GLY A 218 -11.59 0.73 9.17
CA GLY A 218 -11.78 -0.67 8.83
C GLY A 218 -11.31 -0.99 7.41
N GLY A 219 -11.39 -2.25 7.05
CA GLY A 219 -10.99 -2.72 5.72
C GLY A 219 -11.82 -3.91 5.26
N ILE A 220 -11.73 -4.22 4.00
CA ILE A 220 -12.41 -5.35 3.38
C ILE A 220 -11.41 -6.11 2.51
N LEU A 221 -11.37 -7.42 2.67
CA LEU A 221 -10.67 -8.32 1.77
C LEU A 221 -11.62 -8.85 0.71
N TYR A 222 -11.18 -8.80 -0.53
CA TYR A 222 -11.88 -9.34 -1.67
C TYR A 222 -11.05 -10.42 -2.38
N ASP A 223 -11.70 -11.47 -2.91
CA ASP A 223 -11.17 -12.25 -4.02
C ASP A 223 -11.12 -11.37 -5.26
N PHE A 224 -10.02 -11.42 -6.01
CA PHE A 224 -9.81 -10.58 -7.17
C PHE A 224 -9.55 -11.40 -8.43
N HIS A 225 -10.40 -11.24 -9.44
CA HIS A 225 -10.31 -11.96 -10.72
C HIS A 225 -10.54 -11.03 -11.91
N GLY A 226 -9.47 -10.32 -12.33
CA GLY A 226 -9.51 -9.45 -13.51
C GLY A 226 -10.56 -8.34 -13.41
N GLY A 227 -10.55 -7.57 -12.33
CA GLY A 227 -11.47 -6.48 -12.08
C GLY A 227 -12.81 -6.91 -11.46
N ARG A 228 -13.13 -8.20 -11.42
CA ARG A 228 -14.25 -8.71 -10.62
C ARG A 228 -13.77 -8.93 -9.20
N ILE A 229 -14.51 -8.46 -8.22
CA ILE A 229 -14.24 -8.63 -6.81
C ILE A 229 -15.40 -9.35 -6.13
N GLN A 230 -15.06 -10.20 -5.17
CA GLN A 230 -16.03 -10.85 -4.29
C GLN A 230 -15.56 -10.66 -2.85
N ARG A 231 -16.41 -10.06 -2.01
CA ARG A 231 -16.10 -9.87 -0.60
C ARG A 231 -15.84 -11.21 0.10
N VAL A 232 -14.72 -11.30 0.79
CA VAL A 232 -14.32 -12.47 1.59
C VAL A 232 -14.64 -12.21 3.04
N GLU A 233 -14.01 -11.19 3.63
CA GLU A 233 -14.14 -10.86 5.05
C GLU A 233 -13.84 -9.39 5.32
N GLN A 234 -14.12 -8.97 6.54
CA GLN A 234 -13.68 -7.68 7.06
C GLN A 234 -12.26 -7.83 7.60
N LEU A 235 -11.40 -6.85 7.30
CA LEU A 235 -10.05 -6.78 7.82
C LEU A 235 -10.05 -6.08 9.18
N ASP A 236 -9.30 -6.62 10.11
CA ASP A 236 -8.93 -5.93 11.35
C ASP A 236 -7.84 -4.91 11.01
N VAL A 237 -8.22 -3.64 10.95
CA VAL A 237 -7.30 -2.53 10.66
C VAL A 237 -6.88 -1.90 11.97
N PRO A 238 -5.58 -1.69 12.22
CA PRO A 238 -5.08 -1.04 13.42
C PRO A 238 -5.72 0.34 13.61
N PHE A 239 -5.98 0.71 14.86
CA PHE A 239 -6.50 2.03 15.17
C PHE A 239 -5.39 3.08 15.04
N GLN A 240 -5.41 3.85 13.99
CA GLN A 240 -4.47 4.91 13.69
C GLN A 240 -5.18 6.26 13.63
N ARG A 241 -4.47 7.36 13.99
CA ARG A 241 -5.08 8.71 14.03
C ARG A 241 -5.62 9.14 12.67
N GLN A 242 -4.88 8.80 11.62
CA GLN A 242 -5.25 9.05 10.22
C GLN A 242 -4.64 7.93 9.39
N GLY A 243 -5.39 6.85 9.28
CA GLY A 243 -4.94 5.67 8.58
C GLY A 243 -5.09 5.86 7.08
N GLU A 244 -3.98 5.91 6.33
CA GLU A 244 -3.99 6.26 4.91
C GLU A 244 -3.58 5.10 4.01
N SER A 245 -2.57 4.31 4.35
CA SER A 245 -2.01 3.36 3.40
C SER A 245 -2.13 1.89 3.84
N VAL A 246 -2.18 0.98 2.86
CA VAL A 246 -2.06 -0.45 3.06
C VAL A 246 -1.20 -1.08 1.96
N THR A 247 -0.33 -2.00 2.34
CA THR A 247 0.42 -2.83 1.39
C THR A 247 0.57 -4.26 1.89
N TYR A 248 0.69 -5.22 0.98
CA TYR A 248 1.17 -6.54 1.34
C TYR A 248 2.67 -6.53 1.54
N SER A 249 3.17 -7.35 2.47
CA SER A 249 4.58 -7.75 2.47
C SER A 249 4.96 -8.41 1.15
N ALA A 250 6.25 -8.41 0.82
CA ALA A 250 6.71 -8.96 -0.46
C ALA A 250 6.38 -10.46 -0.63
N ASP A 251 6.27 -11.19 0.47
CA ASP A 251 5.89 -12.61 0.50
C ASP A 251 4.37 -12.85 0.62
N GLY A 252 3.59 -11.77 0.84
CA GLY A 252 2.14 -11.81 0.97
C GLY A 252 1.61 -12.34 2.30
N THR A 253 2.47 -12.52 3.30
CA THR A 253 2.07 -13.07 4.61
C THR A 253 1.53 -12.04 5.58
N LYS A 254 1.86 -10.75 5.36
CA LYS A 254 1.42 -9.62 6.17
C LYS A 254 0.71 -8.56 5.34
N LEU A 255 -0.17 -7.81 6.01
CA LEU A 255 -0.67 -6.50 5.59
C LEU A 255 -0.01 -5.45 6.48
N LEU A 256 0.60 -4.45 5.87
CA LEU A 256 1.21 -3.33 6.57
C LEU A 256 0.32 -2.09 6.38
N TYR A 257 -0.05 -1.47 7.47
CA TYR A 257 -0.97 -0.32 7.53
C TYR A 257 -0.21 0.92 7.96
N GLY A 258 -0.14 1.92 7.10
CA GLY A 258 0.51 3.19 7.40
C GLY A 258 -0.47 4.26 7.84
N SER A 259 0.01 5.20 8.64
CA SER A 259 -0.71 6.40 9.06
C SER A 259 -0.04 7.65 8.53
N GLU A 260 -0.79 8.70 8.35
CA GLU A 260 -0.27 10.01 8.07
C GLU A 260 0.30 10.69 9.32
N GLY A 261 1.17 11.67 9.12
CA GLY A 261 1.78 12.48 10.16
C GLY A 261 3.29 12.31 10.26
N ALA A 262 3.97 13.31 10.81
CA ALA A 262 5.40 13.22 11.08
C ALA A 262 5.69 12.14 12.14
N GLY A 263 6.62 11.24 11.85
CA GLY A 263 6.93 10.12 12.74
C GLY A 263 5.79 9.10 12.82
N SER A 264 5.05 8.92 11.73
CA SER A 264 3.92 7.99 11.65
C SER A 264 4.35 6.53 11.72
N ASP A 265 3.50 5.70 12.31
CA ASP A 265 3.72 4.28 12.43
C ASP A 265 3.15 3.52 11.23
N VAL A 266 3.87 2.47 10.84
CA VAL A 266 3.42 1.42 9.95
C VAL A 266 3.26 0.17 10.80
N GLU A 267 2.03 -0.32 10.94
CA GLU A 267 1.69 -1.49 11.77
C GLU A 267 1.43 -2.71 10.88
N ALA A 268 1.88 -3.87 11.33
CA ALA A 268 1.78 -5.11 10.56
C ALA A 268 0.78 -6.07 11.19
N GLU A 269 -0.11 -6.62 10.36
CA GLU A 269 -1.07 -7.66 10.72
C GLU A 269 -0.90 -8.89 9.83
N ASP A 270 -1.29 -10.06 10.28
CA ASP A 270 -1.27 -11.26 9.45
C ASP A 270 -2.26 -11.13 8.29
N ALA A 271 -1.79 -11.36 7.06
CA ALA A 271 -2.66 -11.37 5.90
C ALA A 271 -3.60 -12.59 5.93
N PRO A 272 -4.91 -12.42 5.83
CA PRO A 272 -5.85 -13.54 5.81
C PRO A 272 -5.57 -14.48 4.63
N GLY A 273 -5.40 -15.77 4.92
CA GLY A 273 -5.05 -16.79 3.92
C GLY A 273 -3.58 -16.79 3.49
N GLY A 274 -2.71 -15.94 4.06
CA GLY A 274 -1.27 -15.88 3.75
C GLY A 274 -0.42 -16.99 4.36
N GLY A 275 -1.02 -17.99 5.02
CA GLY A 275 -0.29 -19.08 5.65
C GLY A 275 0.18 -20.11 4.64
N GLY A 276 1.49 -20.20 4.41
CA GLY A 276 2.13 -21.38 3.85
C GLY A 276 1.75 -22.61 4.70
N SER A 277 1.43 -23.71 4.04
CA SER A 277 1.12 -25.02 4.60
C SER A 277 1.99 -25.39 5.80
N GLY A 278 1.45 -25.27 7.03
CA GLY A 278 2.15 -25.65 8.25
C GLY A 278 1.25 -25.70 9.48
N GLY A 279 0.66 -26.86 9.76
CA GLY A 279 0.31 -27.28 11.10
C GLY A 279 -1.10 -26.96 11.61
N GLY A 280 -2.01 -27.93 11.43
CA GLY A 280 -3.35 -27.91 12.02
C GLY A 280 -3.39 -27.66 13.52
N GLY A 281 -3.97 -26.56 13.89
CA GLY A 281 -4.47 -26.27 15.25
C GLY A 281 -5.91 -26.77 15.39
N LYS A 282 -6.07 -27.85 16.16
CA LYS A 282 -7.34 -28.46 16.48
C LYS A 282 -8.16 -27.50 17.38
N PRO A 283 -9.44 -27.22 17.12
CA PRO A 283 -10.22 -26.40 18.02
C PRO A 283 -10.49 -27.16 19.32
N SER A 284 -10.11 -26.55 20.44
CA SER A 284 -10.37 -27.06 21.77
C SER A 284 -11.84 -26.79 22.11
N GLY A 285 -12.61 -27.88 22.30
CA GLY A 285 -14.02 -27.83 22.66
C GLY A 285 -14.25 -27.21 24.03
N ALA A 286 -15.10 -26.20 24.09
CA ALA A 286 -15.65 -25.69 25.34
C ALA A 286 -16.91 -26.47 25.71
N GLN A 287 -16.86 -27.06 26.88
CA GLN A 287 -17.93 -27.85 27.54
C GLN A 287 -18.95 -26.90 28.14
N GLY A 288 -20.23 -27.25 27.98
CA GLY A 288 -21.36 -26.44 28.37
C GLY A 288 -21.55 -26.27 29.88
N GLY A 289 -22.19 -25.19 30.22
CA GLY A 289 -22.80 -24.90 31.54
C GLY A 289 -24.08 -24.14 31.31
N SER A 290 -25.22 -24.81 31.62
CA SER A 290 -26.55 -24.25 31.56
C SER A 290 -26.80 -23.32 32.75
N GLY A 291 -27.51 -22.20 32.53
CA GLY A 291 -28.05 -21.34 33.57
C GLY A 291 -29.04 -20.35 32.95
N SER A 292 -30.30 -20.56 33.32
CA SER A 292 -31.50 -19.84 32.90
C SER A 292 -31.59 -18.41 33.45
N GLY A 293 -32.24 -17.52 32.73
CA GLY A 293 -33.12 -16.50 33.32
C GLY A 293 -32.97 -15.08 32.83
N GLY A 294 -34.00 -14.56 32.15
CA GLY A 294 -34.51 -13.21 32.40
C GLY A 294 -34.22 -12.12 31.39
N SER A 295 -35.16 -11.91 30.47
CA SER A 295 -35.84 -10.67 30.03
C SER A 295 -35.10 -9.35 29.78
N ASP A 296 -35.34 -8.84 28.58
CA ASP A 296 -35.57 -7.44 28.14
C ASP A 296 -34.46 -6.40 28.36
N ASP A 297 -33.95 -5.84 27.29
CA ASP A 297 -34.43 -4.57 26.72
C ASP A 297 -33.59 -4.18 25.45
N GLY A 298 -34.29 -3.69 24.44
CA GLY A 298 -33.69 -3.16 23.22
C GLY A 298 -33.00 -1.83 23.46
N GLY A 299 -31.85 -1.66 22.81
CA GLY A 299 -31.07 -0.43 22.88
C GLY A 299 -30.09 -0.32 21.74
N SER A 300 -30.60 0.14 20.64
CA SER A 300 -30.02 0.96 19.58
C SER A 300 -28.51 0.89 19.32
N GLY A 301 -28.14 0.26 18.22
CA GLY A 301 -26.82 0.30 17.59
C GLY A 301 -26.44 1.62 16.89
N ASP A 302 -27.20 2.71 17.10
CA ASP A 302 -26.99 4.00 16.42
C ASP A 302 -25.93 4.89 17.07
N GLY A 303 -25.55 4.66 18.31
CA GLY A 303 -24.59 5.50 19.03
C GLY A 303 -23.16 5.40 18.50
N VAL A 304 -22.76 4.23 18.04
CA VAL A 304 -21.38 3.99 17.54
C VAL A 304 -21.21 4.54 16.13
N ARG A 305 -22.23 4.43 15.27
CA ARG A 305 -22.20 5.00 13.91
C ARG A 305 -22.14 6.53 13.94
N ASN A 306 -22.87 7.19 14.84
CA ASN A 306 -22.87 8.64 14.97
C ASN A 306 -21.58 9.19 15.59
N GLY A 307 -20.91 8.43 16.46
CA GLY A 307 -19.60 8.81 17.02
C GLY A 307 -18.48 8.73 15.99
N ALA A 308 -18.45 7.71 15.15
CA ALA A 308 -17.47 7.54 14.09
C ALA A 308 -17.61 8.62 12.99
N LEU A 309 -18.85 8.93 12.59
CA LEU A 309 -19.15 10.04 11.65
C LEU A 309 -18.69 11.40 12.19
N ALA A 310 -18.91 11.68 13.49
CA ALA A 310 -18.52 12.94 14.09
C ALA A 310 -16.98 13.12 14.12
N VAL A 311 -16.21 12.06 14.34
CA VAL A 311 -14.75 12.10 14.35
C VAL A 311 -14.20 12.26 12.92
N ALA A 312 -14.77 11.56 11.93
CA ALA A 312 -14.37 11.68 10.53
C ALA A 312 -14.62 13.09 9.97
N VAL A 313 -15.79 13.68 10.27
CA VAL A 313 -16.11 15.08 9.87
C VAL A 313 -15.18 16.08 10.54
N VAL A 314 -14.79 15.86 11.80
CA VAL A 314 -13.83 16.73 12.49
C VAL A 314 -12.44 16.59 11.89
N CYS A 315 -11.99 15.40 11.51
CA CYS A 315 -10.70 15.20 10.85
C CYS A 315 -10.68 15.83 9.46
N ALA A 316 -11.72 15.62 8.63
CA ALA A 316 -11.83 16.25 7.31
C ALA A 316 -11.95 17.78 7.39
N ALA A 317 -12.69 18.31 8.39
CA ALA A 317 -12.81 19.76 8.59
C ALA A 317 -11.51 20.41 9.10
N LEU A 318 -10.75 19.73 9.94
CA LEU A 318 -9.45 20.20 10.41
C LEU A 318 -8.40 20.18 9.29
N PHE A 319 -8.48 19.19 8.40
CA PHE A 319 -7.61 19.08 7.22
C PHE A 319 -7.92 20.16 6.19
N GLY A 320 -9.20 20.36 5.85
CA GLY A 320 -9.66 21.44 4.98
C GLY A 320 -9.33 22.84 5.52
N ALA A 321 -9.45 23.04 6.84
CA ALA A 321 -9.10 24.30 7.48
C ALA A 321 -7.59 24.57 7.47
N ARG A 322 -6.73 23.56 7.72
CA ARG A 322 -5.26 23.70 7.61
C ARG A 322 -4.84 24.05 6.18
N ARG A 323 -5.46 23.44 5.16
CA ARG A 323 -5.21 23.76 3.74
C ARG A 323 -5.60 25.21 3.38
N LEU A 324 -6.70 25.70 3.91
CA LEU A 324 -7.15 27.09 3.69
C LEU A 324 -6.22 28.13 4.35
N PHE A 325 -5.69 27.83 5.54
CA PHE A 325 -4.78 28.76 6.26
C PHE A 325 -3.34 28.73 5.74
N ARG A 326 -2.91 27.70 5.00
CA ARG A 326 -1.58 27.64 4.36
C ARG A 326 -1.52 28.36 2.99
N ARG A 327 -2.67 28.74 2.41
CA ARG A 327 -2.79 29.45 1.12
C ARG A 327 -3.00 30.95 1.21
N SER A 328 -2.95 31.53 2.42
CA SER A 328 -3.04 32.98 2.65
C SER A 328 -1.67 33.65 2.95
#